data_84ffd4f7aad688dd6a5e34f045c514d1
#
_entry.id   84ffd4f7aad688dd6a5e34f045c514d1
#
_cell.length_a   1.000
_cell.length_b   1.000
_cell.length_c   1.000
_cell.angle_alpha   90.00
_cell.angle_beta   90.00
_cell.angle_gamma   90.00
#
_symmetry.space_group_name_H-M   'P 1'
#
loop_
_entity.id
_entity.type
_entity.pdbx_description
1 polymer ?
#
loop_
_entity_poly.entity_id
_entity_poly.type
_entity_poly.pdbx_seq_one_letter_code
_entity_poly.pdbx_strand_id
1 'polypeptide(L)'
;MKKIFLSVALVSIAFASAQKKEIAAAVKAIDSENLAEAKNQIAAAEALIGNKTYLLEPAVLEQYYYAKGLNLLKTGKNEEGAMYLAKLNDLGKSKIYIGKDSEKNKVYYVGKAEADKSGIAGLKEETFKVTLVDKLGNTLNPLIEKANKAGVDYFTAKNYTAAGPKFREVYDLLKAAGQDNKQYLYYAGLSY
;
A
#
# COMPACT_ATOMS: atom_id res chain seq x y z
N MET A 1 -0.61 -13.71 40.05
CA MET A 1 -1.36 -13.29 38.85
C MET A 1 -0.97 -11.91 38.30
N LYS A 2 -0.53 -10.93 39.08
CA LYS A 2 -0.11 -9.60 38.57
C LYS A 2 1.15 -9.57 37.68
N LYS A 3 2.07 -10.54 37.83
CA LYS A 3 3.34 -10.56 37.06
C LYS A 3 3.20 -11.05 35.61
N ILE A 4 2.17 -11.84 35.29
CA ILE A 4 1.92 -12.35 33.93
C ILE A 4 1.35 -11.24 33.04
N PHE A 5 0.53 -10.33 33.56
CA PHE A 5 -0.03 -9.21 32.80
C PHE A 5 1.02 -8.19 32.40
N LEU A 6 2.07 -8.01 33.20
CA LEU A 6 3.15 -7.05 32.88
C LEU A 6 4.03 -7.54 31.72
N SER A 7 4.28 -8.86 31.65
CA SER A 7 5.09 -9.43 30.57
C SER A 7 4.39 -9.39 29.22
N VAL A 8 3.07 -9.61 29.14
CA VAL A 8 2.29 -9.53 27.91
C VAL A 8 2.25 -8.08 27.37
N ALA A 9 2.07 -7.09 28.23
CA ALA A 9 2.06 -5.68 27.84
C ALA A 9 3.42 -5.22 27.30
N LEU A 10 4.54 -5.65 27.90
CA LEU A 10 5.89 -5.34 27.44
C LEU A 10 6.21 -5.96 26.07
N VAL A 11 5.75 -7.17 25.81
CA VAL A 11 5.93 -7.85 24.53
C VAL A 11 5.15 -7.10 23.42
N SER A 12 3.91 -6.71 23.66
CA SER A 12 3.09 -5.98 22.69
C SER A 12 3.70 -4.62 22.28
N ILE A 13 4.28 -3.90 23.22
CA ILE A 13 4.95 -2.62 22.95
C ILE A 13 6.24 -2.83 22.13
N ALA A 14 7.00 -3.87 22.41
CA ALA A 14 8.21 -4.21 21.67
C ALA A 14 7.92 -4.56 20.20
N PHE A 15 6.85 -5.32 19.94
CA PHE A 15 6.42 -5.67 18.59
C PHE A 15 5.98 -4.43 17.79
N ALA A 16 5.17 -3.54 18.35
CA ALA A 16 4.74 -2.33 17.68
C ALA A 16 5.91 -1.41 17.31
N SER A 17 6.90 -1.29 18.19
CA SER A 17 8.11 -0.50 17.94
C SER A 17 9.01 -1.11 16.87
N ALA A 18 9.14 -2.42 16.84
CA ALA A 18 9.93 -3.13 15.82
C ALA A 18 9.30 -2.96 14.42
N GLN A 19 8.00 -3.18 14.27
CA GLN A 19 7.28 -2.98 13.01
C GLN A 19 7.47 -1.57 12.45
N LYS A 20 7.33 -0.55 13.31
CA LYS A 20 7.50 0.86 12.93
C LYS A 20 8.92 1.13 12.43
N LYS A 21 9.94 0.55 13.07
CA LYS A 21 11.33 0.69 12.69
C LYS A 21 11.60 0.09 11.30
N GLU A 22 11.14 -1.15 11.06
CA GLU A 22 11.34 -1.85 9.79
C GLU A 22 10.61 -1.14 8.65
N ILE A 23 9.37 -0.66 8.87
CA ILE A 23 8.62 0.10 7.87
C ILE A 23 9.32 1.44 7.55
N ALA A 24 9.80 2.17 8.55
CA ALA A 24 10.53 3.41 8.33
C ALA A 24 11.85 3.18 7.56
N ALA A 25 12.55 2.08 7.85
CA ALA A 25 13.74 1.67 7.10
C ALA A 25 13.40 1.32 5.64
N ALA A 26 12.26 0.65 5.40
CA ALA A 26 11.79 0.35 4.05
C ALA A 26 11.50 1.64 3.25
N VAL A 27 10.84 2.63 3.84
CA VAL A 27 10.61 3.93 3.18
C VAL A 27 11.95 4.60 2.81
N LYS A 28 12.90 4.65 3.74
CA LYS A 28 14.23 5.21 3.47
C LYS A 28 14.95 4.48 2.35
N ALA A 29 14.85 3.16 2.30
CA ALA A 29 15.44 2.34 1.24
C ALA A 29 14.78 2.61 -0.12
N ILE A 30 13.46 2.80 -0.18
CA ILE A 30 12.73 3.21 -1.38
C ILE A 30 13.18 4.60 -1.85
N ASP A 31 13.27 5.57 -0.95
CA ASP A 31 13.67 6.95 -1.27
C ASP A 31 15.15 7.02 -1.75
N SER A 32 16.00 6.06 -1.34
CA SER A 32 17.39 5.90 -1.80
C SER A 32 17.57 4.91 -2.96
N GLU A 33 16.48 4.42 -3.55
CA GLU A 33 16.45 3.44 -4.65
C GLU A 33 17.11 2.08 -4.35
N ASN A 34 17.33 1.76 -3.08
CA ASN A 34 17.83 0.46 -2.66
C ASN A 34 16.66 -0.55 -2.53
N LEU A 35 16.20 -1.06 -3.67
CA LEU A 35 15.02 -1.92 -3.76
C LEU A 35 15.20 -3.27 -3.06
N ALA A 36 16.43 -3.79 -3.02
CA ALA A 36 16.73 -5.05 -2.33
C ALA A 36 16.59 -4.89 -0.81
N GLU A 37 17.14 -3.81 -0.26
CA GLU A 37 17.00 -3.48 1.16
C GLU A 37 15.53 -3.18 1.52
N ALA A 38 14.83 -2.39 0.68
CA ALA A 38 13.41 -2.13 0.88
C ALA A 38 12.60 -3.42 0.97
N LYS A 39 12.85 -4.38 0.07
CA LYS A 39 12.19 -5.69 0.09
C LYS A 39 12.46 -6.45 1.39
N ASN A 40 13.70 -6.46 1.88
CA ASN A 40 14.07 -7.15 3.11
C ASN A 40 13.38 -6.52 4.33
N GLN A 41 13.37 -5.20 4.42
CA GLN A 41 12.72 -4.48 5.51
C GLN A 41 11.20 -4.65 5.49
N ILE A 42 10.57 -4.64 4.31
CA ILE A 42 9.14 -4.95 4.16
C ILE A 42 8.85 -6.37 4.64
N ALA A 43 9.64 -7.36 4.23
CA ALA A 43 9.45 -8.74 4.65
C ALA A 43 9.60 -8.91 6.18
N ALA A 44 10.59 -8.23 6.79
CA ALA A 44 10.78 -8.23 8.24
C ALA A 44 9.57 -7.61 8.96
N ALA A 45 9.06 -6.47 8.46
CA ALA A 45 7.85 -5.86 9.00
C ALA A 45 6.63 -6.81 8.87
N GLU A 46 6.44 -7.45 7.73
CA GLU A 46 5.33 -8.37 7.47
C GLU A 46 5.37 -9.61 8.37
N ALA A 47 6.55 -10.13 8.67
CA ALA A 47 6.71 -11.22 9.62
C ALA A 47 6.22 -10.84 11.04
N LEU A 48 6.36 -9.57 11.42
CA LEU A 48 5.88 -9.04 12.69
C LEU A 48 4.39 -8.68 12.66
N ILE A 49 3.90 -8.15 11.54
CA ILE A 49 2.50 -7.72 11.36
C ILE A 49 1.57 -8.94 11.25
N GLY A 50 2.00 -9.98 10.55
CA GLY A 50 1.12 -11.05 10.09
C GLY A 50 -0.03 -10.48 9.28
N ASN A 51 -1.25 -10.93 9.56
CA ASN A 51 -2.47 -10.41 8.93
C ASN A 51 -3.12 -9.25 9.71
N LYS A 52 -2.41 -8.66 10.71
CA LYS A 52 -2.98 -7.72 11.69
C LYS A 52 -2.63 -6.26 11.35
N THR A 53 -2.81 -5.86 10.09
CA THR A 53 -2.56 -4.46 9.67
C THR A 53 -3.39 -3.43 10.46
N TYR A 54 -4.51 -3.85 11.04
CA TYR A 54 -5.35 -3.04 11.92
C TYR A 54 -4.67 -2.65 13.25
N LEU A 55 -3.52 -3.23 13.58
CA LEU A 55 -2.71 -2.82 14.73
C LEU A 55 -1.72 -1.68 14.39
N LEU A 56 -1.54 -1.37 13.12
CA LEU A 56 -0.67 -0.29 12.70
C LEU A 56 -1.36 1.06 12.85
N GLU A 57 -0.69 2.02 13.48
CA GLU A 57 -1.13 3.41 13.47
C GLU A 57 -1.27 3.92 12.02
N PRO A 58 -2.23 4.80 11.70
CA PRO A 58 -2.47 5.26 10.34
C PRO A 58 -1.23 5.80 9.62
N ALA A 59 -0.36 6.51 10.33
CA ALA A 59 0.89 7.03 9.77
C ALA A 59 1.90 5.91 9.43
N VAL A 60 1.91 4.82 10.18
CA VAL A 60 2.76 3.65 9.92
C VAL A 60 2.16 2.82 8.77
N LEU A 61 0.84 2.70 8.72
CA LEU A 61 0.12 2.04 7.65
C LEU A 61 0.30 2.76 6.31
N GLU A 62 0.30 4.10 6.31
CA GLU A 62 0.65 4.95 5.17
C GLU A 62 2.03 4.60 4.62
N GLN A 63 3.04 4.58 5.50
CA GLN A 63 4.42 4.25 5.14
C GLN A 63 4.54 2.82 4.59
N TYR A 64 3.84 1.88 5.19
CA TYR A 64 3.84 0.48 4.74
C TYR A 64 3.26 0.34 3.33
N TYR A 65 2.09 0.93 3.06
CA TYR A 65 1.49 0.88 1.72
C TYR A 65 2.35 1.58 0.67
N TYR A 66 2.95 2.72 1.02
CA TYR A 66 3.86 3.45 0.15
C TYR A 66 5.09 2.62 -0.20
N ALA A 67 5.83 2.14 0.80
CA ALA A 67 7.07 1.39 0.57
C ALA A 67 6.81 0.09 -0.19
N LYS A 68 5.79 -0.68 0.21
CA LYS A 68 5.46 -1.94 -0.44
C LYS A 68 4.96 -1.73 -1.87
N GLY A 69 4.06 -0.78 -2.08
CA GLY A 69 3.54 -0.47 -3.41
C GLY A 69 4.64 -0.05 -4.37
N LEU A 70 5.52 0.88 -3.98
CA LEU A 70 6.62 1.33 -4.82
C LEU A 70 7.69 0.25 -5.06
N ASN A 71 8.02 -0.55 -4.05
CA ASN A 71 8.96 -1.67 -4.24
C ASN A 71 8.44 -2.66 -5.30
N LEU A 72 7.16 -3.01 -5.22
CA LEU A 72 6.52 -3.91 -6.18
C LEU A 72 6.51 -3.32 -7.60
N LEU A 73 6.10 -2.05 -7.76
CA LEU A 73 6.12 -1.37 -9.06
C LEU A 73 7.52 -1.31 -9.67
N LYS A 74 8.51 -0.86 -8.89
CA LYS A 74 9.89 -0.72 -9.36
C LYS A 74 10.56 -2.08 -9.65
N THR A 75 10.00 -3.18 -9.15
CA THR A 75 10.45 -4.55 -9.44
C THR A 75 9.59 -5.28 -10.48
N GLY A 76 8.69 -4.56 -11.17
CA GLY A 76 7.89 -5.08 -12.29
C GLY A 76 6.60 -5.80 -11.91
N LYS A 77 6.22 -5.79 -10.63
CA LYS A 77 4.94 -6.35 -10.14
C LYS A 77 3.87 -5.27 -10.11
N ASN A 78 3.48 -4.79 -11.30
CA ASN A 78 2.69 -3.57 -11.45
C ASN A 78 1.30 -3.69 -10.84
N GLU A 79 0.58 -4.78 -11.05
CA GLU A 79 -0.77 -4.98 -10.51
C GLU A 79 -0.77 -5.03 -8.97
N GLU A 80 0.14 -5.82 -8.38
CA GLU A 80 0.28 -5.90 -6.92
C GLU A 80 0.68 -4.54 -6.33
N GLY A 81 1.64 -3.85 -6.95
CA GLY A 81 2.09 -2.53 -6.52
C GLY A 81 0.97 -1.49 -6.57
N ALA A 82 0.22 -1.45 -7.67
CA ALA A 82 -0.93 -0.57 -7.85
C ALA A 82 -2.01 -0.82 -6.78
N MET A 83 -2.25 -2.08 -6.41
CA MET A 83 -3.18 -2.44 -5.34
C MET A 83 -2.79 -1.83 -3.98
N TYR A 84 -1.50 -1.87 -3.60
CA TYR A 84 -1.05 -1.26 -2.35
C TYR A 84 -1.11 0.27 -2.38
N LEU A 85 -0.78 0.89 -3.51
CA LEU A 85 -0.91 2.35 -3.65
C LEU A 85 -2.38 2.80 -3.72
N ALA A 86 -3.28 1.99 -4.26
CA ALA A 86 -4.71 2.25 -4.16
C ALA A 86 -5.18 2.25 -2.70
N LYS A 87 -4.71 1.30 -1.87
CA LYS A 87 -4.99 1.30 -0.42
C LYS A 87 -4.43 2.54 0.29
N LEU A 88 -3.28 3.06 -0.16
CA LEU A 88 -2.74 4.33 0.33
C LEU A 88 -3.68 5.51 0.00
N ASN A 89 -4.20 5.57 -1.23
CA ASN A 89 -5.18 6.58 -1.63
C ASN A 89 -6.49 6.46 -0.81
N ASP A 90 -6.96 5.23 -0.60
CA ASP A 90 -8.18 4.95 0.18
C ASP A 90 -8.01 5.35 1.64
N LEU A 91 -6.83 5.18 2.22
CA LEU A 91 -6.51 5.63 3.57
C LEU A 91 -6.74 7.14 3.74
N GLY A 92 -6.40 7.94 2.73
CA GLY A 92 -6.60 9.39 2.72
C GLY A 92 -8.04 9.83 2.48
N LYS A 93 -8.87 8.96 1.87
CA LYS A 93 -10.28 9.25 1.55
C LYS A 93 -11.26 8.70 2.57
N SER A 94 -10.83 7.72 3.37
CA SER A 94 -11.66 7.01 4.32
C SER A 94 -11.55 7.58 5.72
N LYS A 95 -12.58 7.36 6.53
CA LYS A 95 -12.51 7.57 7.99
C LYS A 95 -11.75 6.42 8.64
N ILE A 96 -11.04 6.73 9.70
CA ILE A 96 -10.35 5.75 10.55
C ILE A 96 -11.18 5.52 11.80
N TYR A 97 -11.45 4.26 12.10
CA TYR A 97 -12.20 3.85 13.29
C TYR A 97 -11.23 3.28 14.32
N ILE A 98 -11.14 3.95 15.46
CA ILE A 98 -10.12 3.70 16.49
C ILE A 98 -10.79 3.15 17.76
N GLY A 99 -10.22 2.10 18.30
CA GLY A 99 -10.69 1.50 19.55
C GLY A 99 -9.66 0.62 20.21
N LYS A 100 -10.15 -0.33 20.98
CA LYS A 100 -9.33 -1.37 21.62
C LYS A 100 -9.97 -2.72 21.38
N ASP A 101 -9.15 -3.72 21.09
CA ASP A 101 -9.57 -5.11 21.02
C ASP A 101 -9.75 -5.74 22.43
N SER A 102 -10.12 -7.01 22.46
CA SER A 102 -10.32 -7.77 23.72
C SER A 102 -9.04 -7.90 24.55
N GLU A 103 -7.87 -7.80 23.94
CA GLU A 103 -6.55 -7.82 24.57
C GLU A 103 -6.09 -6.41 25.01
N LYS A 104 -6.94 -5.38 24.83
CA LYS A 104 -6.66 -3.96 25.09
C LYS A 104 -5.62 -3.34 24.16
N ASN A 105 -5.26 -3.97 23.04
CA ASN A 105 -4.44 -3.35 22.02
C ASN A 105 -5.24 -2.26 21.30
N LYS A 106 -4.57 -1.15 20.97
CA LYS A 106 -5.18 -0.11 20.15
C LYS A 106 -5.30 -0.61 18.71
N VAL A 107 -6.49 -0.45 18.13
CA VAL A 107 -6.82 -0.94 16.78
C VAL A 107 -7.32 0.20 15.91
N TYR A 108 -7.06 0.08 14.59
CA TYR A 108 -7.34 1.09 13.59
C TYR A 108 -7.93 0.44 12.34
N TYR A 109 -9.18 0.73 12.04
CA TYR A 109 -9.87 0.20 10.87
C TYR A 109 -10.08 1.30 9.84
N VAL A 110 -9.70 1.04 8.59
CA VAL A 110 -9.86 1.98 7.49
C VAL A 110 -11.22 1.76 6.84
N GLY A 111 -12.09 2.74 6.98
CA GLY A 111 -13.46 2.70 6.45
C GLY A 111 -14.44 1.93 7.34
N LYS A 112 -15.71 2.32 7.22
CA LYS A 112 -16.80 1.78 8.03
C LYS A 112 -16.99 0.26 7.87
N ALA A 113 -16.82 -0.26 6.66
CA ALA A 113 -17.01 -1.68 6.38
C ALA A 113 -16.04 -2.58 7.17
N GLU A 114 -14.77 -2.18 7.31
CA GLU A 114 -13.80 -2.92 8.09
C GLU A 114 -14.04 -2.76 9.60
N ALA A 115 -14.47 -1.56 10.02
CA ALA A 115 -14.87 -1.32 11.40
C ALA A 115 -16.06 -2.19 11.81
N ASP A 116 -17.09 -2.27 10.99
CA ASP A 116 -18.29 -3.09 11.25
C ASP A 116 -17.95 -4.60 11.30
N LYS A 117 -17.10 -5.08 10.40
CA LYS A 117 -16.62 -6.48 10.40
C LYS A 117 -15.84 -6.86 11.68
N SER A 118 -15.19 -5.89 12.32
CA SER A 118 -14.43 -6.15 13.54
C SER A 118 -15.30 -6.59 14.72
N GLY A 119 -16.58 -6.23 14.72
CA GLY A 119 -17.51 -6.48 15.82
C GLY A 119 -17.21 -5.68 17.09
N ILE A 120 -16.26 -4.73 17.05
CA ILE A 120 -15.88 -3.96 18.23
C ILE A 120 -16.84 -2.75 18.37
N ALA A 121 -17.51 -2.68 19.50
CA ALA A 121 -18.40 -1.55 19.81
C ALA A 121 -17.62 -0.31 20.27
N GLY A 122 -18.19 0.88 20.06
CA GLY A 122 -17.66 2.13 20.60
C GLY A 122 -16.38 2.64 19.93
N LEU A 123 -16.12 2.20 18.70
CA LEU A 123 -15.02 2.75 17.90
C LEU A 123 -15.24 4.26 17.67
N LYS A 124 -14.17 5.05 17.84
CA LYS A 124 -14.17 6.48 17.57
C LYS A 124 -13.79 6.73 16.12
N GLU A 125 -14.55 7.59 15.45
CA GLU A 125 -14.25 8.00 14.08
C GLU A 125 -13.30 9.19 14.07
N GLU A 126 -12.22 9.09 13.30
CA GLU A 126 -11.23 10.15 13.09
C GLU A 126 -10.90 10.29 11.60
N THR A 127 -10.38 11.46 11.23
CA THR A 127 -9.86 11.71 9.87
C THR A 127 -8.34 11.68 9.92
N PHE A 128 -7.74 10.98 8.96
CA PHE A 128 -6.28 10.94 8.80
C PHE A 128 -5.90 11.64 7.49
N LYS A 129 -4.94 12.57 7.56
CA LYS A 129 -4.38 13.22 6.39
C LYS A 129 -3.16 12.45 5.91
N VAL A 130 -3.28 11.81 4.76
CA VAL A 130 -2.17 11.16 4.06
C VAL A 130 -1.25 12.22 3.46
N THR A 131 0.06 12.03 3.57
CA THR A 131 1.10 12.95 3.08
C THR A 131 1.96 12.34 1.98
N LEU A 132 2.13 11.02 1.97
CA LEU A 132 2.99 10.35 1.00
C LEU A 132 2.36 10.22 -0.39
N VAL A 133 1.04 10.39 -0.53
CA VAL A 133 0.35 10.44 -1.83
C VAL A 133 0.91 11.55 -2.72
N ASP A 134 1.25 12.71 -2.14
CA ASP A 134 1.78 13.85 -2.89
C ASP A 134 3.13 13.53 -3.56
N LYS A 135 3.88 12.57 -3.03
CA LYS A 135 5.14 12.11 -3.62
C LYS A 135 4.96 11.15 -4.79
N LEU A 136 3.79 10.50 -4.92
CA LEU A 136 3.57 9.45 -5.92
C LEU A 136 3.64 9.99 -7.36
N GLY A 137 3.13 11.20 -7.61
CA GLY A 137 3.11 11.80 -8.95
C GLY A 137 4.50 11.83 -9.60
N ASN A 138 5.51 12.26 -8.86
CA ASN A 138 6.89 12.33 -9.36
C ASN A 138 7.46 10.95 -9.74
N THR A 139 7.00 9.89 -9.07
CA THR A 139 7.45 8.51 -9.35
C THR A 139 6.62 7.85 -10.43
N LEU A 140 5.30 8.06 -10.42
CA LEU A 140 4.38 7.33 -11.30
C LEU A 140 4.29 7.96 -12.69
N ASN A 141 4.33 9.30 -12.83
CA ASN A 141 4.18 9.96 -14.12
C ASN A 141 5.22 9.49 -15.16
N PRO A 142 6.53 9.41 -14.88
CA PRO A 142 7.49 8.88 -15.83
C PRO A 142 7.25 7.42 -16.21
N LEU A 143 6.75 6.60 -15.29
CA LEU A 143 6.41 5.21 -15.56
C LEU A 143 5.19 5.09 -16.45
N ILE A 144 4.15 5.91 -16.21
CA ILE A 144 2.94 5.99 -17.02
C ILE A 144 3.29 6.42 -18.46
N GLU A 145 4.08 7.46 -18.62
CA GLU A 145 4.50 7.95 -19.93
C GLU A 145 5.29 6.89 -20.71
N LYS A 146 6.25 6.23 -20.05
CA LYS A 146 7.06 5.17 -20.64
C LYS A 146 6.21 3.99 -21.10
N ALA A 147 5.30 3.51 -20.23
CA ALA A 147 4.43 2.40 -20.53
C ALA A 147 3.45 2.74 -21.66
N ASN A 148 2.85 3.94 -21.63
CA ASN A 148 1.94 4.43 -22.67
C ASN A 148 2.63 4.53 -24.03
N LYS A 149 3.83 5.14 -24.07
CA LYS A 149 4.62 5.23 -25.31
C LYS A 149 4.90 3.84 -25.88
N ALA A 150 5.36 2.91 -25.05
CA ALA A 150 5.65 1.54 -25.49
C ALA A 150 4.39 0.84 -26.01
N GLY A 151 3.24 1.01 -25.36
CA GLY A 151 1.96 0.47 -25.81
C GLY A 151 1.55 0.99 -27.18
N VAL A 152 1.65 2.30 -27.39
CA VAL A 152 1.36 2.95 -28.66
C VAL A 152 2.32 2.49 -29.77
N ASP A 153 3.63 2.47 -29.48
CA ASP A 153 4.65 2.02 -30.44
C ASP A 153 4.38 0.58 -30.91
N TYR A 154 4.10 -0.36 -29.99
CA TYR A 154 3.74 -1.73 -30.33
C TYR A 154 2.44 -1.83 -31.11
N PHE A 155 1.43 -1.08 -30.72
CA PHE A 155 0.13 -1.08 -31.41
C PHE A 155 0.25 -0.59 -32.84
N THR A 156 0.99 0.50 -33.07
CA THR A 156 1.28 1.07 -34.40
C THR A 156 2.07 0.08 -35.26
N ALA A 157 3.00 -0.66 -34.66
CA ALA A 157 3.75 -1.72 -35.33
C ALA A 157 2.93 -3.01 -35.54
N LYS A 158 1.63 -3.02 -35.21
CA LYS A 158 0.73 -4.20 -35.24
C LYS A 158 1.19 -5.36 -34.38
N ASN A 159 2.06 -5.10 -33.39
CA ASN A 159 2.47 -6.08 -32.39
C ASN A 159 1.50 -6.04 -31.21
N TYR A 160 0.30 -6.52 -31.45
CA TYR A 160 -0.80 -6.43 -30.47
C TYR A 160 -0.50 -7.23 -29.20
N THR A 161 0.13 -8.40 -29.33
CA THR A 161 0.53 -9.24 -28.20
C THR A 161 1.44 -8.49 -27.19
N ALA A 162 2.30 -7.57 -27.67
CA ALA A 162 3.15 -6.75 -26.83
C ALA A 162 2.44 -5.46 -26.36
N ALA A 163 1.51 -4.92 -27.16
CA ALA A 163 0.78 -3.70 -26.85
C ALA A 163 -0.19 -3.88 -25.65
N GLY A 164 -0.96 -4.97 -25.63
CA GLY A 164 -1.97 -5.25 -24.62
C GLY A 164 -1.43 -5.18 -23.18
N PRO A 165 -0.36 -5.91 -22.83
CA PRO A 165 0.26 -5.82 -21.51
C PRO A 165 0.72 -4.40 -21.14
N LYS A 166 1.18 -3.59 -22.10
CA LYS A 166 1.59 -2.21 -21.85
C LYS A 166 0.42 -1.29 -21.53
N PHE A 167 -0.69 -1.41 -22.22
CA PHE A 167 -1.90 -0.66 -21.88
C PHE A 167 -2.48 -1.09 -20.54
N ARG A 168 -2.40 -2.37 -20.18
CA ARG A 168 -2.76 -2.84 -18.86
C ARG A 168 -1.86 -2.23 -17.78
N GLU A 169 -0.54 -2.18 -18.03
CA GLU A 169 0.44 -1.52 -17.15
C GLU A 169 0.09 -0.04 -16.92
N VAL A 170 -0.29 0.69 -17.99
CA VAL A 170 -0.75 2.08 -17.86
C VAL A 170 -1.99 2.19 -16.96
N TYR A 171 -2.97 1.31 -17.15
CA TYR A 171 -4.15 1.29 -16.28
C TYR A 171 -3.80 1.09 -14.81
N ASP A 172 -2.94 0.12 -14.51
CA ASP A 172 -2.54 -0.21 -13.15
C ASP A 172 -1.77 0.96 -12.50
N LEU A 173 -0.88 1.61 -13.25
CA LEU A 173 -0.15 2.81 -12.79
C LEU A 173 -1.06 4.01 -12.56
N LEU A 174 -2.04 4.26 -13.44
CA LEU A 174 -3.04 5.31 -13.25
C LEU A 174 -3.89 5.04 -12.02
N LYS A 175 -4.30 3.79 -11.79
CA LYS A 175 -5.04 3.39 -10.61
C LYS A 175 -4.20 3.60 -9.33
N ALA A 176 -2.91 3.31 -9.37
CA ALA A 176 -1.96 3.64 -8.30
C ALA A 176 -1.90 5.15 -8.02
N ALA A 177 -2.02 5.98 -9.05
CA ALA A 177 -2.11 7.44 -8.93
C ALA A 177 -3.51 7.95 -8.50
N GLY A 178 -4.43 7.05 -8.19
CA GLY A 178 -5.79 7.40 -7.78
C GLY A 178 -6.75 7.74 -8.93
N GLN A 179 -6.39 7.39 -10.17
CA GLN A 179 -7.17 7.63 -11.39
C GLN A 179 -7.70 6.30 -11.94
N ASP A 180 -9.01 6.15 -12.09
CA ASP A 180 -9.65 4.96 -12.70
C ASP A 180 -10.00 5.21 -14.16
N ASN A 181 -8.99 5.19 -15.06
CA ASN A 181 -9.18 5.36 -16.50
C ASN A 181 -9.32 4.02 -17.22
N LYS A 182 -10.55 3.52 -17.30
CA LYS A 182 -10.89 2.22 -17.93
C LYS A 182 -10.65 2.16 -19.46
N GLN A 183 -10.39 3.30 -20.10
CA GLN A 183 -10.05 3.33 -21.52
C GLN A 183 -8.82 2.50 -21.86
N TYR A 184 -7.85 2.46 -20.94
CA TYR A 184 -6.66 1.63 -21.11
C TYR A 184 -6.94 0.14 -21.00
N LEU A 185 -7.96 -0.29 -20.24
CA LEU A 185 -8.43 -1.69 -20.26
C LEU A 185 -9.07 -2.04 -21.60
N TYR A 186 -9.81 -1.10 -22.20
CA TYR A 186 -10.35 -1.29 -23.54
C TYR A 186 -9.23 -1.43 -24.58
N TYR A 187 -8.22 -0.56 -24.56
CA TYR A 187 -7.05 -0.68 -25.45
C TYR A 187 -6.28 -2.00 -25.25
N ALA A 188 -6.12 -2.43 -24.01
CA ALA A 188 -5.55 -3.73 -23.72
C ALA A 188 -6.38 -4.85 -24.36
N GLY A 189 -7.71 -4.82 -24.21
CA GLY A 189 -8.61 -5.81 -24.79
C GLY A 189 -8.62 -5.84 -26.31
N LEU A 190 -8.45 -4.69 -26.99
CA LEU A 190 -8.32 -4.62 -28.44
C LEU A 190 -7.02 -5.24 -28.98
N SER A 191 -6.07 -5.49 -28.08
CA SER A 191 -4.74 -6.00 -28.42
C SER A 191 -4.64 -7.51 -28.22
N TYR A 192 -5.72 -8.18 -27.81
CA TYR A 192 -5.83 -9.63 -27.71
C TYR A 192 -6.79 -10.17 -28.78
#